data_272495dd70207aa41d637daf18739418
#
_entry.id   272495dd70207aa41d637daf18739418
#
_cell.length_a   1.000
_cell.length_b   1.000
_cell.length_c   1.000
_cell.angle_alpha   90.00
_cell.angle_beta   90.00
_cell.angle_gamma   90.00
#
_symmetry.space_group_name_H-M   'P 1'
#
loop_
_entity.id
_entity.type
_entity.pdbx_description
1 polymer ?
#
loop_
_entity_poly.entity_id
_entity_poly.type
_entity_poly.pdbx_seq_one_letter_code
_entity_poly.pdbx_strand_id
1 'polypeptide(L)'
;MPKARLTSALLITTALLATAPAAASADGVFATTSAASKGARVGAASSSHRLNLLLALRADDAALTAYASAVSNPSSPLYGKYLEPGQIAQRFGSLKADRARVTRALRSAGLTPRTGLGGFWIEAEATVAQAGALFSTGFASYKARTSGKRYVAPTTKPTLPPSLAASVTGVVGLDDAPAVKTAALEPLSPAQNQELSDSQRSLGSSIRGNTGTQAGCAAGRAAGTDLGNGYYIPPYTPNQVNSAYGLSSLHSKGLKGQGQRIAVIETDGFSRADLETAGACFGYKPPPTPVKLINLKAPLPAGGETTLDLQVISASAPNVSSIRVIETANTNSSLVEAFASAIDTPASYRPSVISASLGMCEAGMAGFQPFLNQMERTLKSAAAAGISTVVSTGDVGSTGCALDDNSSALSVMSVQYPSSSPWATAVGGTNISLSTANKITEEVVWNDSPTQFGAGTGGYSLFFSKPSWQTGPGVGSGNLVRSTPDIALLADGVPGYPIYCAASDCLDGWTPVGGTSAATPLFASGVAIANQQAKAAGQAQLGFLNRTIYKLAAKSSTRTKVFRDVTKVGNDLGTLIGPDFTATGCCSATKYYDRASGWGSVNFPSFSFEARKLGGQAPSGVTGRYGR
;
A
#
# COMPACT_ATOMS: atom_id res chain seq x y z
N MET A 1 30.44 35.51 -71.76
CA MET A 1 31.05 35.65 -70.40
C MET A 1 30.32 34.78 -69.49
N PRO A 2 30.82 33.61 -69.06
CA PRO A 2 30.11 32.72 -68.09
C PRO A 2 30.64 32.98 -66.70
N LYS A 3 29.67 33.02 -65.74
CA LYS A 3 29.89 33.14 -64.29
C LYS A 3 30.31 31.81 -63.71
N ALA A 4 31.48 31.76 -63.06
CA ALA A 4 31.94 30.64 -62.29
C ALA A 4 31.14 30.56 -60.97
N ARG A 5 30.61 29.38 -60.62
CA ARG A 5 30.08 29.04 -59.31
C ARG A 5 31.17 28.33 -58.48
N LEU A 6 31.59 28.95 -57.41
CA LEU A 6 32.36 28.26 -56.36
C LEU A 6 31.42 27.44 -55.50
N THR A 7 31.64 26.14 -55.44
CA THR A 7 31.04 25.25 -54.45
C THR A 7 32.01 25.05 -53.31
N SER A 8 31.68 25.63 -52.14
CA SER A 8 32.40 25.38 -50.89
C SER A 8 31.91 24.09 -50.27
N ALA A 9 32.76 23.09 -50.20
CA ALA A 9 32.50 21.86 -49.45
C ALA A 9 32.82 22.11 -47.98
N LEU A 10 31.77 22.01 -47.12
CA LEU A 10 31.91 22.10 -45.68
C LEU A 10 32.18 20.70 -45.14
N LEU A 11 33.40 20.43 -44.71
CA LEU A 11 33.75 19.21 -43.97
C LEU A 11 33.22 19.35 -42.52
N ILE A 12 32.20 18.59 -42.18
CA ILE A 12 31.72 18.42 -40.81
C ILE A 12 32.54 17.31 -40.18
N THR A 13 33.52 17.63 -39.36
CA THR A 13 34.19 16.71 -38.44
C THR A 13 33.28 16.48 -37.26
N THR A 14 32.60 15.31 -37.20
CA THR A 14 31.90 14.84 -36.01
C THR A 14 32.92 14.39 -34.98
N ALA A 15 33.18 15.24 -33.98
CA ALA A 15 33.88 14.83 -32.77
C ALA A 15 32.91 13.98 -31.93
N LEU A 16 33.18 12.66 -31.82
CA LEU A 16 32.55 11.81 -30.79
C LEU A 16 33.07 12.28 -29.42
N LEU A 17 32.32 13.11 -28.75
CA LEU A 17 32.47 13.32 -27.32
C LEU A 17 32.00 12.03 -26.61
N ALA A 18 32.95 11.20 -26.19
CA ALA A 18 32.69 10.14 -25.22
C ALA A 18 32.28 10.84 -23.91
N THR A 19 30.97 10.88 -23.65
CA THR A 19 30.45 11.28 -22.35
C THR A 19 30.85 10.20 -21.34
N ALA A 20 31.85 10.51 -20.52
CA ALA A 20 32.11 9.76 -19.31
C ALA A 20 30.80 9.70 -18.50
N PRO A 21 30.45 8.55 -17.89
CA PRO A 21 29.27 8.48 -17.05
C PRO A 21 29.44 9.50 -15.93
N ALA A 22 28.50 10.46 -15.84
CA ALA A 22 28.45 11.40 -14.75
C ALA A 22 28.49 10.62 -13.44
N ALA A 23 29.50 10.87 -12.61
CA ALA A 23 29.52 10.37 -11.25
C ALA A 23 28.22 10.85 -10.58
N ALA A 24 27.39 9.92 -10.13
CA ALA A 24 26.19 10.25 -9.38
C ALA A 24 26.60 11.18 -8.24
N SER A 25 25.98 12.35 -8.17
CA SER A 25 26.27 13.31 -7.10
C SER A 25 26.05 12.59 -5.77
N ALA A 26 27.00 12.67 -4.86
CA ALA A 26 27.00 11.96 -3.58
C ALA A 26 25.76 12.31 -2.70
N ASP A 27 24.98 13.29 -3.10
CA ASP A 27 23.83 13.81 -2.35
C ASP A 27 22.58 12.92 -2.40
N GLY A 28 22.47 11.97 -3.32
CA GLY A 28 21.32 11.08 -3.46
C GLY A 28 21.54 9.62 -3.05
N VAL A 29 22.72 9.26 -2.51
CA VAL A 29 23.08 7.86 -2.22
C VAL A 29 22.51 7.35 -0.90
N PHE A 30 22.22 8.23 0.06
CA PHE A 30 21.73 7.84 1.38
C PHE A 30 20.27 8.26 1.57
N ALA A 31 19.44 7.32 1.99
CA ALA A 31 18.12 7.62 2.55
C ALA A 31 18.29 8.06 4.01
N THR A 32 18.90 9.20 4.19
CA THR A 32 18.97 9.85 5.51
C THR A 32 18.17 11.14 5.41
N THR A 33 16.92 11.05 5.76
CA THR A 33 16.21 12.26 6.07
C THR A 33 16.74 12.85 7.34
N SER A 34 16.45 14.10 7.50
CA SER A 34 16.45 14.83 8.75
C SER A 34 15.74 14.04 9.85
N ALA A 35 16.29 12.87 10.23
CA ALA A 35 15.83 12.14 11.41
C ALA A 35 15.79 13.08 12.63
N ALA A 36 16.68 14.08 12.67
CA ALA A 36 16.61 15.20 13.59
C ALA A 36 15.31 16.01 13.49
N SER A 37 14.63 16.06 12.34
CA SER A 37 13.34 16.77 12.21
C SER A 37 12.16 15.97 12.76
N LYS A 38 12.27 14.62 12.85
CA LYS A 38 11.21 13.75 13.35
C LYS A 38 11.21 13.62 14.90
N GLY A 39 12.23 14.11 15.58
CA GLY A 39 12.31 13.95 17.04
C GLY A 39 13.35 14.83 17.72
N ALA A 40 13.35 14.80 19.05
CA ALA A 40 14.34 15.46 19.88
C ALA A 40 15.51 14.51 20.17
N ARG A 41 16.76 14.98 20.04
CA ARG A 41 17.95 14.23 20.43
C ARG A 41 17.94 13.99 21.93
N VAL A 42 18.12 12.72 22.34
CA VAL A 42 18.09 12.33 23.77
C VAL A 42 19.43 11.79 24.27
N GLY A 43 20.44 11.64 23.41
CA GLY A 43 21.77 11.21 23.81
C GLY A 43 22.58 10.58 22.67
N ALA A 44 23.72 9.99 23.01
CA ALA A 44 24.50 9.17 22.09
C ALA A 44 23.79 7.85 21.84
N ALA A 45 23.88 7.31 20.63
CA ALA A 45 23.40 5.96 20.33
C ALA A 45 24.32 4.92 20.99
N SER A 46 23.75 3.80 21.46
CA SER A 46 24.57 2.66 21.91
C SER A 46 25.37 2.10 20.74
N SER A 47 26.66 1.88 20.93
CA SER A 47 27.55 1.31 19.91
C SER A 47 27.13 -0.10 19.47
N SER A 48 26.43 -0.85 20.33
CA SER A 48 25.92 -2.21 20.08
C SER A 48 24.52 -2.23 19.48
N HIS A 49 23.83 -1.08 19.40
CA HIS A 49 22.52 -1.00 18.74
C HIS A 49 22.62 -1.45 17.28
N ARG A 50 21.64 -2.21 16.81
CA ARG A 50 21.69 -2.86 15.50
C ARG A 50 20.79 -2.13 14.50
N LEU A 51 21.30 -1.98 13.28
CA LEU A 51 20.64 -1.39 12.13
C LEU A 51 20.57 -2.43 11.00
N ASN A 52 19.45 -2.51 10.31
CA ASN A 52 19.29 -3.35 9.13
C ASN A 52 19.57 -2.54 7.87
N LEU A 53 20.75 -2.74 7.29
CA LEU A 53 21.22 -2.02 6.13
C LEU A 53 20.78 -2.73 4.84
N LEU A 54 20.32 -1.94 3.88
CA LEU A 54 20.03 -2.37 2.52
C LEU A 54 20.88 -1.52 1.56
N LEU A 55 21.87 -2.15 0.90
CA LEU A 55 22.75 -1.52 -0.07
C LEU A 55 22.25 -1.82 -1.47
N ALA A 56 21.57 -0.85 -2.06
CA ALA A 56 21.02 -0.93 -3.40
C ALA A 56 22.10 -1.05 -4.46
N LEU A 57 21.90 -1.95 -5.42
CA LEU A 57 22.83 -2.19 -6.51
C LEU A 57 22.30 -1.66 -7.84
N ARG A 58 23.20 -1.42 -8.78
CA ARG A 58 22.80 -1.11 -10.15
C ARG A 58 22.08 -2.31 -10.78
N ALA A 59 20.93 -2.07 -11.39
CA ALA A 59 20.08 -3.07 -12.00
C ALA A 59 19.43 -2.50 -13.26
N ASP A 60 18.81 -3.33 -14.08
CA ASP A 60 18.11 -2.89 -15.28
C ASP A 60 16.65 -2.49 -14.97
N ASP A 61 16.49 -1.33 -14.34
CA ASP A 61 15.18 -0.79 -13.98
C ASP A 61 14.30 -0.48 -15.18
N ALA A 62 14.91 -0.09 -16.30
CA ALA A 62 14.18 0.24 -17.52
C ALA A 62 13.54 -1.04 -18.12
N ALA A 63 14.30 -2.12 -18.23
CA ALA A 63 13.80 -3.39 -18.73
C ALA A 63 12.77 -4.01 -17.77
N LEU A 64 12.97 -3.93 -16.44
CA LEU A 64 11.98 -4.37 -15.45
C LEU A 64 10.66 -3.59 -15.62
N THR A 65 10.74 -2.26 -15.73
CA THR A 65 9.58 -1.38 -15.92
C THR A 65 8.82 -1.72 -17.21
N ALA A 66 9.54 -1.89 -18.31
CA ALA A 66 8.97 -2.26 -19.61
C ALA A 66 8.27 -3.62 -19.54
N TYR A 67 8.93 -4.62 -18.91
CA TYR A 67 8.35 -5.97 -18.78
C TYR A 67 7.11 -5.98 -17.89
N ALA A 68 7.20 -5.41 -16.68
CA ALA A 68 6.06 -5.31 -15.76
C ALA A 68 4.87 -4.61 -16.42
N SER A 69 5.14 -3.55 -17.18
CA SER A 69 4.14 -2.82 -17.95
C SER A 69 3.49 -3.71 -19.03
N ALA A 70 4.28 -4.48 -19.76
CA ALA A 70 3.80 -5.33 -20.86
C ALA A 70 2.95 -6.51 -20.36
N VAL A 71 3.39 -7.21 -19.30
CA VAL A 71 2.64 -8.36 -18.75
C VAL A 71 1.36 -7.97 -18.05
N SER A 72 1.25 -6.70 -17.65
CA SER A 72 0.07 -6.12 -16.99
C SER A 72 -0.89 -5.41 -17.94
N ASN A 73 -0.55 -5.30 -19.22
CA ASN A 73 -1.39 -4.61 -20.21
C ASN A 73 -2.25 -5.60 -20.99
N PRO A 74 -3.59 -5.59 -20.81
CA PRO A 74 -4.50 -6.48 -21.54
C PRO A 74 -4.45 -6.37 -23.07
N SER A 75 -3.80 -5.34 -23.63
CA SER A 75 -3.59 -5.18 -25.08
C SER A 75 -2.22 -5.68 -25.54
N SER A 76 -1.37 -6.16 -24.63
CA SER A 76 -0.03 -6.65 -24.95
C SER A 76 -0.04 -8.15 -25.29
N PRO A 77 0.78 -8.63 -26.26
CA PRO A 77 0.97 -10.06 -26.50
C PRO A 77 1.68 -10.77 -25.34
N LEU A 78 2.25 -10.02 -24.39
CA LEU A 78 2.86 -10.54 -23.17
C LEU A 78 1.90 -10.56 -21.97
N TYR A 79 0.65 -10.13 -22.12
CA TYR A 79 -0.32 -10.09 -21.02
C TYR A 79 -0.42 -11.45 -20.31
N GLY A 80 -0.32 -11.44 -18.99
CA GLY A 80 -0.39 -12.65 -18.16
C GLY A 80 0.83 -13.59 -18.22
N LYS A 81 1.87 -13.26 -19.00
CA LYS A 81 3.12 -14.05 -19.05
C LYS A 81 4.07 -13.64 -17.91
N TYR A 82 3.65 -13.97 -16.71
CA TYR A 82 4.38 -13.59 -15.49
C TYR A 82 5.67 -14.40 -15.30
N LEU A 83 6.61 -13.81 -14.57
CA LEU A 83 7.92 -14.41 -14.28
C LEU A 83 7.98 -14.96 -12.85
N GLU A 84 8.76 -16.02 -12.70
CA GLU A 84 9.21 -16.46 -11.39
C GLU A 84 10.25 -15.48 -10.82
N PRO A 85 10.37 -15.32 -9.47
CA PRO A 85 11.35 -14.40 -8.86
C PRO A 85 12.78 -14.66 -9.35
N GLY A 86 13.17 -15.91 -9.52
CA GLY A 86 14.49 -16.27 -10.07
C GLY A 86 14.69 -15.77 -11.51
N GLN A 87 13.64 -15.74 -12.33
CA GLN A 87 13.72 -15.18 -13.69
C GLN A 87 13.80 -13.65 -13.67
N ILE A 88 13.14 -12.98 -12.71
CA ILE A 88 13.27 -11.53 -12.50
C ILE A 88 14.72 -11.21 -12.13
N ALA A 89 15.30 -11.97 -11.19
CA ALA A 89 16.69 -11.85 -10.78
C ALA A 89 17.68 -12.02 -11.96
N GLN A 90 17.44 -13.02 -12.80
CA GLN A 90 18.29 -13.33 -13.95
C GLN A 90 18.24 -12.27 -15.03
N ARG A 91 17.03 -11.71 -15.29
CA ARG A 91 16.82 -10.79 -16.42
C ARG A 91 17.15 -9.34 -16.07
N PHE A 92 16.83 -8.91 -14.86
CA PHE A 92 16.82 -7.49 -14.48
C PHE A 92 17.72 -7.18 -13.28
N GLY A 93 18.19 -8.20 -12.55
CA GLY A 93 18.99 -8.02 -11.34
C GLY A 93 20.38 -7.47 -11.61
N SER A 94 21.07 -7.10 -10.54
CA SER A 94 22.43 -6.60 -10.61
C SER A 94 23.43 -7.63 -11.15
N LEU A 95 24.57 -7.17 -11.62
CA LEU A 95 25.64 -8.05 -12.10
C LEU A 95 26.21 -8.89 -10.95
N LYS A 96 26.59 -10.16 -11.25
CA LYS A 96 27.26 -11.04 -10.28
C LYS A 96 28.53 -10.39 -9.71
N ALA A 97 29.28 -9.67 -10.54
CA ALA A 97 30.52 -9.00 -10.13
C ALA A 97 30.26 -7.92 -9.07
N ASP A 98 29.17 -7.13 -9.23
CA ASP A 98 28.81 -6.09 -8.27
C ASP A 98 28.36 -6.69 -6.94
N ARG A 99 27.50 -7.73 -6.97
CA ARG A 99 27.11 -8.47 -5.76
C ARG A 99 28.32 -9.03 -5.03
N ALA A 100 29.25 -9.67 -5.76
CA ALA A 100 30.45 -10.24 -5.18
C ALA A 100 31.38 -9.18 -4.57
N ARG A 101 31.50 -7.99 -5.21
CA ARG A 101 32.30 -6.85 -4.72
C ARG A 101 31.74 -6.33 -3.40
N VAL A 102 30.44 -6.02 -3.38
CA VAL A 102 29.76 -5.50 -2.18
C VAL A 102 29.77 -6.52 -1.06
N THR A 103 29.48 -7.81 -1.36
CA THR A 103 29.55 -8.88 -0.38
C THR A 103 30.94 -8.99 0.26
N ARG A 104 32.04 -8.90 -0.53
CA ARG A 104 33.39 -8.93 0.02
C ARG A 104 33.67 -7.72 0.91
N ALA A 105 33.30 -6.51 0.45
CA ALA A 105 33.52 -5.29 1.23
C ALA A 105 32.78 -5.33 2.60
N LEU A 106 31.55 -5.81 2.62
CA LEU A 106 30.77 -5.96 3.86
C LEU A 106 31.37 -7.03 4.78
N ARG A 107 31.82 -8.17 4.24
CA ARG A 107 32.52 -9.20 5.02
C ARG A 107 33.82 -8.68 5.61
N SER A 108 34.60 -7.89 4.85
CA SER A 108 35.82 -7.24 5.36
C SER A 108 35.54 -6.23 6.47
N ALA A 109 34.33 -5.67 6.52
CA ALA A 109 33.85 -4.81 7.62
C ALA A 109 33.23 -5.63 8.78
N GLY A 110 33.36 -6.96 8.79
CA GLY A 110 32.83 -7.84 9.85
C GLY A 110 31.31 -8.03 9.82
N LEU A 111 30.67 -7.83 8.67
CA LEU A 111 29.22 -8.02 8.49
C LEU A 111 28.91 -9.35 7.81
N THR A 112 27.68 -9.84 7.99
CA THR A 112 27.17 -11.06 7.32
C THR A 112 26.14 -10.67 6.25
N PRO A 113 26.59 -10.44 4.99
CA PRO A 113 25.70 -9.99 3.93
C PRO A 113 24.84 -11.12 3.35
N ARG A 114 23.60 -10.79 2.98
CA ARG A 114 22.68 -11.63 2.20
C ARG A 114 22.24 -10.89 0.94
N THR A 115 21.90 -11.64 -0.10
CA THR A 115 21.36 -11.05 -1.34
C THR A 115 19.83 -10.97 -1.21
N GLY A 116 19.28 -9.77 -1.43
CA GLY A 116 17.84 -9.55 -1.43
C GLY A 116 17.18 -9.91 -2.75
N LEU A 117 15.86 -9.67 -2.84
CA LEU A 117 15.01 -9.98 -3.99
C LEU A 117 15.68 -9.54 -5.31
N GLY A 118 15.67 -10.45 -6.27
CA GLY A 118 16.18 -10.17 -7.61
C GLY A 118 17.66 -9.82 -7.69
N GLY A 119 18.39 -9.89 -6.57
CA GLY A 119 19.77 -9.37 -6.50
C GLY A 119 19.82 -7.85 -6.67
N PHE A 120 18.74 -7.14 -6.37
CA PHE A 120 18.67 -5.68 -6.48
C PHE A 120 19.42 -4.96 -5.37
N TRP A 121 19.68 -5.65 -4.25
CA TRP A 121 20.44 -5.13 -3.11
C TRP A 121 21.18 -6.24 -2.38
N ILE A 122 22.11 -5.82 -1.54
CA ILE A 122 22.71 -6.65 -0.49
C ILE A 122 22.24 -6.11 0.86
N GLU A 123 21.73 -6.97 1.72
CA GLU A 123 21.32 -6.65 3.08
C GLU A 123 22.36 -7.15 4.09
N ALA A 124 22.52 -6.42 5.19
CA ALA A 124 23.35 -6.83 6.31
C ALA A 124 22.91 -6.13 7.59
N GLU A 125 22.86 -6.87 8.69
CA GLU A 125 22.75 -6.29 10.02
C GLU A 125 24.10 -5.73 10.47
N ALA A 126 24.14 -4.48 10.93
CA ALA A 126 25.34 -3.83 11.44
C ALA A 126 25.06 -3.21 12.81
N THR A 127 26.03 -3.24 13.71
CA THR A 127 25.99 -2.40 14.89
C THR A 127 26.23 -0.93 14.52
N VAL A 128 25.78 -0.01 15.37
CA VAL A 128 26.08 1.42 15.19
C VAL A 128 27.56 1.69 15.06
N ALA A 129 28.41 0.97 15.82
CA ALA A 129 29.87 1.08 15.70
C ALA A 129 30.36 0.65 14.31
N GLN A 130 29.87 -0.48 13.77
CA GLN A 130 30.23 -0.98 12.45
C GLN A 130 29.72 -0.05 11.33
N ALA A 131 28.47 0.40 11.43
CA ALA A 131 27.88 1.34 10.46
C ALA A 131 28.61 2.68 10.48
N GLY A 132 28.98 3.18 11.69
CA GLY A 132 29.76 4.41 11.86
C GLY A 132 31.13 4.34 11.21
N ALA A 133 31.85 3.23 11.42
CA ALA A 133 33.14 2.98 10.79
C ALA A 133 33.03 2.82 9.26
N LEU A 134 32.03 2.07 8.77
CA LEU A 134 31.83 1.81 7.35
C LEU A 134 31.47 3.07 6.56
N PHE A 135 30.62 3.94 7.11
CA PHE A 135 30.07 5.11 6.42
C PHE A 135 30.62 6.45 6.95
N SER A 136 31.66 6.41 7.81
CA SER A 136 32.32 7.59 8.39
C SER A 136 31.34 8.60 9.00
N THR A 137 30.39 8.12 9.81
CA THR A 137 29.37 8.95 10.46
C THR A 137 29.20 8.59 11.94
N GLY A 138 28.83 9.57 12.76
CA GLY A 138 28.37 9.33 14.13
C GLY A 138 26.88 9.03 14.19
N PHE A 139 26.41 8.54 15.35
CA PHE A 139 25.00 8.27 15.58
C PHE A 139 24.53 8.83 16.93
N ALA A 140 23.27 9.24 16.98
CA ALA A 140 22.60 9.63 18.22
C ALA A 140 21.23 8.95 18.35
N SER A 141 20.77 8.87 19.60
CA SER A 141 19.40 8.47 19.92
C SER A 141 18.50 9.70 19.92
N TYR A 142 17.32 9.52 19.37
CA TYR A 142 16.25 10.51 19.29
C TYR A 142 14.98 9.93 19.90
N LYS A 143 14.06 10.81 20.30
CA LYS A 143 12.70 10.46 20.72
C LYS A 143 11.70 11.12 19.76
N ALA A 144 10.91 10.33 19.07
CA ALA A 144 9.87 10.80 18.16
C ALA A 144 8.87 11.70 18.90
N ARG A 145 8.45 12.79 18.28
CA ARG A 145 7.60 13.80 18.92
C ARG A 145 6.19 13.29 19.18
N THR A 146 5.59 12.59 18.25
CA THR A 146 4.21 12.06 18.37
C THR A 146 4.17 10.73 19.10
N SER A 147 4.95 9.73 18.68
CA SER A 147 4.88 8.39 19.26
C SER A 147 5.67 8.22 20.56
N GLY A 148 6.56 9.16 20.90
CA GLY A 148 7.47 9.02 22.02
C GLY A 148 8.48 7.87 21.89
N LYS A 149 8.44 7.09 20.81
CA LYS A 149 9.35 5.97 20.56
C LYS A 149 10.77 6.47 20.34
N ARG A 150 11.74 5.72 20.83
CA ARG A 150 13.17 6.00 20.61
C ARG A 150 13.61 5.39 19.28
N TYR A 151 14.49 6.09 18.57
CA TYR A 151 15.16 5.62 17.37
C TYR A 151 16.58 6.16 17.29
N VAL A 152 17.39 5.58 16.41
CA VAL A 152 18.78 5.96 16.17
C VAL A 152 18.91 6.52 14.76
N ALA A 153 19.74 7.55 14.60
CA ALA A 153 20.00 8.13 13.29
C ALA A 153 21.39 8.76 13.21
N PRO A 154 21.96 8.95 11.98
CA PRO A 154 23.23 9.62 11.78
C PRO A 154 23.23 11.06 12.30
N THR A 155 24.38 11.49 12.83
CA THR A 155 24.59 12.89 13.30
C THR A 155 25.32 13.76 12.26
N THR A 156 25.99 13.11 11.32
CA THR A 156 26.71 13.75 10.21
C THR A 156 26.36 13.05 8.90
N LYS A 157 26.56 13.74 7.78
CA LYS A 157 26.32 13.15 6.45
C LYS A 157 27.21 11.92 6.25
N PRO A 158 26.62 10.71 6.02
CA PRO A 158 27.40 9.50 5.76
C PRO A 158 28.17 9.61 4.44
N THR A 159 29.29 8.88 4.33
CA THR A 159 30.06 8.79 3.10
C THR A 159 30.17 7.34 2.63
N LEU A 160 30.07 7.11 1.32
CA LEU A 160 30.21 5.79 0.74
C LEU A 160 31.70 5.47 0.51
N PRO A 161 32.22 4.38 1.11
CA PRO A 161 33.63 4.04 0.91
C PRO A 161 33.92 3.68 -0.56
N PRO A 162 35.13 3.94 -1.08
CA PRO A 162 35.49 3.67 -2.48
C PRO A 162 35.24 2.21 -2.91
N SER A 163 35.39 1.26 -2.00
CA SER A 163 35.13 -0.17 -2.23
C SER A 163 33.66 -0.48 -2.59
N LEU A 164 32.72 0.37 -2.21
CA LEU A 164 31.29 0.26 -2.48
C LEU A 164 30.81 1.20 -3.59
N ALA A 165 31.47 2.36 -3.78
CA ALA A 165 31.02 3.45 -4.64
C ALA A 165 30.75 3.04 -6.12
N ALA A 166 31.51 2.06 -6.64
CA ALA A 166 31.35 1.60 -8.02
C ALA A 166 30.08 0.76 -8.25
N SER A 167 29.50 0.16 -7.20
CA SER A 167 28.41 -0.83 -7.31
C SER A 167 27.14 -0.43 -6.57
N VAL A 168 27.26 0.37 -5.51
CA VAL A 168 26.13 0.80 -4.66
C VAL A 168 25.52 2.07 -5.21
N THR A 169 24.22 2.07 -5.43
CA THR A 169 23.45 3.23 -5.93
C THR A 169 22.58 3.87 -4.85
N GLY A 170 22.47 3.24 -3.68
CA GLY A 170 21.72 3.76 -2.55
C GLY A 170 21.94 2.94 -1.29
N VAL A 171 21.80 3.56 -0.14
CA VAL A 171 21.84 2.92 1.18
C VAL A 171 20.58 3.30 1.95
N VAL A 172 19.85 2.28 2.44
CA VAL A 172 18.65 2.41 3.27
C VAL A 172 18.92 1.74 4.60
N GLY A 173 18.33 2.25 5.70
CA GLY A 173 18.43 1.63 7.02
C GLY A 173 19.59 2.14 7.87
N LEU A 174 20.14 3.33 7.57
CA LEU A 174 21.07 4.02 8.50
C LEU A 174 20.35 4.71 9.66
N ASP A 175 19.04 4.68 9.67
CA ASP A 175 18.20 5.03 10.82
C ASP A 175 17.12 3.94 10.98
N ASP A 176 16.59 3.84 12.19
CA ASP A 176 15.46 2.98 12.52
C ASP A 176 14.23 3.80 12.98
N ALA A 177 14.12 5.02 12.49
CA ALA A 177 12.94 5.86 12.69
C ALA A 177 11.70 5.15 12.13
N PRO A 178 10.54 5.23 12.83
CA PRO A 178 9.29 4.69 12.32
C PRO A 178 8.98 5.19 10.91
N ALA A 179 8.74 4.27 9.99
CA ALA A 179 8.57 4.56 8.57
C ALA A 179 7.11 4.85 8.21
N VAL A 180 6.20 4.01 8.68
CA VAL A 180 4.77 4.06 8.31
C VAL A 180 3.88 4.19 9.53
N LYS A 181 2.66 4.64 9.28
CA LYS A 181 1.53 4.54 10.21
C LYS A 181 0.50 3.58 9.61
N THR A 182 -0.19 2.86 10.47
CA THR A 182 -1.38 2.12 10.10
C THR A 182 -2.51 3.11 9.86
N ALA A 183 -3.46 2.72 9.03
CA ALA A 183 -4.60 3.57 8.69
C ALA A 183 -5.88 3.18 9.45
N ALA A 184 -5.80 2.28 10.46
CA ALA A 184 -6.94 2.00 11.30
C ALA A 184 -7.21 3.19 12.23
N LEU A 185 -8.46 3.61 12.28
CA LEU A 185 -8.92 4.58 13.26
C LEU A 185 -9.08 3.91 14.61
N GLU A 186 -8.47 4.50 15.62
CA GLU A 186 -8.73 4.10 16.99
C GLU A 186 -10.18 4.41 17.37
N PRO A 187 -10.80 3.56 18.21
CA PRO A 187 -12.13 3.83 18.73
C PRO A 187 -12.16 5.14 19.49
N LEU A 188 -13.28 5.84 19.40
CA LEU A 188 -13.45 7.10 20.07
C LEU A 188 -13.51 6.97 21.58
N SER A 189 -12.95 7.94 22.27
CA SER A 189 -13.21 8.11 23.68
C SER A 189 -14.69 8.54 23.94
N PRO A 190 -15.25 8.25 25.12
CA PRO A 190 -16.60 8.68 25.48
C PRO A 190 -16.84 10.19 25.32
N ALA A 191 -15.82 11.02 25.56
CA ALA A 191 -15.91 12.48 25.36
C ALA A 191 -16.04 12.86 23.89
N GLN A 192 -15.26 12.24 23.00
CA GLN A 192 -15.36 12.45 21.57
C GLN A 192 -16.73 11.96 21.03
N ASN A 193 -17.27 10.86 21.56
CA ASN A 193 -18.61 10.38 21.23
C ASN A 193 -19.71 11.38 21.61
N GLN A 194 -19.53 12.13 22.70
CA GLN A 194 -20.50 13.14 23.14
C GLN A 194 -20.45 14.41 22.28
N GLU A 195 -19.28 14.85 21.83
CA GLU A 195 -19.14 15.96 20.89
C GLU A 195 -19.82 15.69 19.53
N LEU A 196 -19.81 14.42 19.08
CA LEU A 196 -20.50 13.98 17.89
C LEU A 196 -21.99 14.25 17.93
N SER A 197 -22.66 13.97 19.04
CA SER A 197 -24.12 14.10 19.13
C SER A 197 -24.60 15.53 18.90
N ASP A 198 -23.80 16.53 19.22
CA ASP A 198 -24.16 17.93 19.08
C ASP A 198 -23.83 18.51 17.70
N SER A 199 -22.73 18.10 17.09
CA SER A 199 -22.33 18.52 15.74
C SER A 199 -23.15 17.83 14.62
N GLN A 200 -23.59 16.60 14.83
CA GLN A 200 -24.47 15.90 13.88
C GLN A 200 -25.83 16.57 13.67
N ARG A 201 -26.31 17.28 14.67
CA ARG A 201 -27.61 18.01 14.59
C ARG A 201 -27.55 19.22 13.67
N SER A 202 -26.35 19.74 13.35
CA SER A 202 -26.17 20.99 12.63
C SER A 202 -25.59 20.89 11.23
N LEU A 203 -25.02 19.74 10.83
CA LEU A 203 -24.26 19.62 9.58
C LEU A 203 -24.59 18.31 8.86
N GLY A 204 -24.68 18.34 7.52
CA GLY A 204 -24.81 17.16 6.67
C GLY A 204 -23.56 16.30 6.68
N SER A 205 -23.34 15.53 7.76
CA SER A 205 -22.19 14.64 7.90
C SER A 205 -22.27 13.45 6.92
N SER A 206 -21.14 12.81 6.65
CA SER A 206 -21.08 11.56 5.89
C SER A 206 -21.71 10.39 6.65
N ILE A 207 -21.89 10.50 7.96
CA ILE A 207 -22.41 9.44 8.82
C ILE A 207 -23.79 8.97 8.36
N ARG A 208 -23.95 7.69 8.21
CA ARG A 208 -25.17 7.02 7.76
C ARG A 208 -25.61 5.96 8.77
N GLY A 209 -26.88 5.92 9.07
CA GLY A 209 -27.46 4.89 9.91
C GLY A 209 -27.47 3.52 9.20
N ASN A 210 -27.16 2.45 9.92
CA ASN A 210 -27.25 1.10 9.41
C ASN A 210 -28.72 0.60 9.48
N THR A 211 -29.40 0.58 8.34
CA THR A 211 -30.79 0.09 8.21
C THR A 211 -30.88 -1.32 7.62
N GLY A 212 -29.72 -1.92 7.29
CA GLY A 212 -29.65 -3.26 6.73
C GLY A 212 -29.93 -4.37 7.76
N THR A 213 -30.10 -5.59 7.25
CA THR A 213 -30.33 -6.78 8.10
C THR A 213 -29.00 -7.40 8.51
N GLN A 214 -28.70 -7.30 9.80
CA GLN A 214 -27.49 -7.88 10.41
C GLN A 214 -27.64 -9.40 10.60
N ALA A 215 -26.51 -10.13 10.53
CA ALA A 215 -26.37 -11.51 10.97
C ALA A 215 -25.15 -11.66 11.87
N GLY A 216 -25.16 -12.67 12.73
CA GLY A 216 -24.08 -12.95 13.69
C GLY A 216 -24.60 -13.05 15.12
N CYS A 217 -23.70 -13.25 16.07
CA CYS A 217 -24.01 -13.29 17.49
C CYS A 217 -24.48 -11.91 18.01
N ALA A 218 -25.16 -11.90 19.13
CA ALA A 218 -25.71 -10.68 19.73
C ALA A 218 -24.62 -9.64 20.02
N ALA A 219 -23.51 -10.08 20.62
CA ALA A 219 -22.40 -9.19 20.97
C ALA A 219 -21.76 -8.53 19.73
N GLY A 220 -21.46 -9.30 18.66
CA GLY A 220 -20.90 -8.74 17.43
C GLY A 220 -21.86 -7.79 16.70
N ARG A 221 -23.18 -8.04 16.75
CA ARG A 221 -24.18 -7.12 16.20
C ARG A 221 -24.35 -5.84 17.03
N ALA A 222 -24.04 -5.93 18.31
CA ALA A 222 -24.11 -4.82 19.26
C ALA A 222 -22.77 -4.06 19.39
N ALA A 223 -21.76 -4.37 18.59
CA ALA A 223 -20.47 -3.67 18.57
C ALA A 223 -20.55 -2.42 17.68
N GLY A 224 -21.44 -1.51 18.00
CA GLY A 224 -21.64 -0.26 17.25
C GLY A 224 -21.18 0.96 18.02
N THR A 225 -21.45 2.15 17.47
CA THR A 225 -21.07 3.44 18.05
C THR A 225 -22.24 4.05 18.81
N ASP A 226 -22.04 4.32 20.09
CA ASP A 226 -22.98 5.11 20.89
C ASP A 226 -22.62 6.59 20.73
N LEU A 227 -23.52 7.35 20.11
CA LEU A 227 -23.37 8.78 19.88
C LEU A 227 -23.95 9.62 21.04
N GLY A 228 -24.34 8.98 22.14
CA GLY A 228 -24.99 9.65 23.28
C GLY A 228 -26.46 9.96 23.06
N ASN A 229 -27.13 10.46 24.13
CA ASN A 229 -28.56 10.83 24.12
C ASN A 229 -29.51 9.71 23.62
N GLY A 230 -29.11 8.42 23.76
CA GLY A 230 -29.86 7.27 23.27
C GLY A 230 -29.75 7.05 21.76
N TYR A 231 -28.84 7.70 21.08
CA TYR A 231 -28.60 7.50 19.66
C TYR A 231 -27.44 6.53 19.43
N TYR A 232 -27.79 5.32 19.05
CA TYR A 232 -26.85 4.22 18.81
C TYR A 232 -26.89 3.81 17.34
N ILE A 233 -25.71 3.66 16.71
CA ILE A 233 -25.56 3.19 15.34
C ILE A 233 -24.92 1.79 15.35
N PRO A 234 -25.68 0.74 14.95
CA PRO A 234 -25.14 -0.61 14.88
C PRO A 234 -24.11 -0.76 13.75
N PRO A 235 -23.08 -1.63 13.90
CA PRO A 235 -22.02 -1.78 12.92
C PRO A 235 -22.50 -2.48 11.64
N TYR A 236 -21.73 -2.39 10.57
CA TYR A 236 -21.93 -3.16 9.36
C TYR A 236 -21.33 -4.58 9.50
N THR A 237 -22.17 -5.56 9.81
CA THR A 237 -21.74 -6.95 9.94
C THR A 237 -21.27 -7.55 8.61
N PRO A 238 -20.41 -8.61 8.61
CA PRO A 238 -19.82 -9.17 7.39
C PRO A 238 -20.85 -9.59 6.32
N ASN A 239 -22.03 -10.11 6.72
CA ASN A 239 -23.09 -10.46 5.76
C ASN A 239 -23.62 -9.22 5.01
N GLN A 240 -23.70 -8.07 5.68
CA GLN A 240 -24.13 -6.81 5.08
C GLN A 240 -23.12 -6.32 4.07
N VAL A 241 -21.85 -6.24 4.45
CA VAL A 241 -20.75 -5.81 3.59
C VAL A 241 -20.61 -6.72 2.37
N ASN A 242 -20.60 -8.04 2.59
CA ASN A 242 -20.52 -9.02 1.50
C ASN A 242 -21.72 -8.93 0.54
N SER A 243 -22.91 -8.62 1.04
CA SER A 243 -24.11 -8.43 0.20
C SER A 243 -24.06 -7.10 -0.56
N ALA A 244 -23.63 -6.02 0.10
CA ALA A 244 -23.52 -4.68 -0.46
C ALA A 244 -22.66 -4.65 -1.72
N TYR A 245 -21.49 -5.28 -1.67
CA TYR A 245 -20.54 -5.33 -2.78
C TYR A 245 -20.68 -6.59 -3.66
N GLY A 246 -21.67 -7.45 -3.40
CA GLY A 246 -22.01 -8.61 -4.22
C GLY A 246 -21.21 -9.88 -3.96
N LEU A 247 -20.32 -9.91 -2.95
CA LEU A 247 -19.55 -11.11 -2.59
C LEU A 247 -20.45 -12.27 -2.18
N SER A 248 -21.57 -12.02 -1.48
CA SER A 248 -22.54 -13.06 -1.12
C SER A 248 -23.06 -13.84 -2.34
N SER A 249 -23.24 -13.18 -3.49
CA SER A 249 -23.66 -13.85 -4.72
C SER A 249 -22.55 -14.69 -5.39
N LEU A 250 -21.29 -14.37 -5.13
CA LEU A 250 -20.13 -15.19 -5.53
C LEU A 250 -20.00 -16.38 -4.57
N HIS A 251 -20.17 -16.16 -3.27
CA HIS A 251 -20.12 -17.21 -2.26
C HIS A 251 -21.18 -18.30 -2.48
N SER A 252 -22.40 -17.91 -2.87
CA SER A 252 -23.47 -18.88 -3.18
C SER A 252 -23.15 -19.76 -4.40
N LYS A 253 -22.24 -19.31 -5.27
CA LYS A 253 -21.73 -20.07 -6.42
C LYS A 253 -20.45 -20.86 -6.12
N GLY A 254 -20.06 -20.96 -4.83
CA GLY A 254 -18.85 -21.65 -4.40
C GLY A 254 -17.55 -20.86 -4.61
N LEU A 255 -17.63 -19.57 -5.00
CA LEU A 255 -16.48 -18.71 -5.25
C LEU A 255 -16.14 -17.94 -3.96
N LYS A 256 -15.21 -18.47 -3.16
CA LYS A 256 -14.84 -17.98 -1.83
C LYS A 256 -13.33 -17.81 -1.66
N GLY A 257 -12.56 -17.77 -2.76
CA GLY A 257 -11.11 -17.61 -2.76
C GLY A 257 -10.30 -18.90 -2.81
N GLN A 258 -10.92 -20.06 -3.08
CA GLN A 258 -10.23 -21.37 -3.11
C GLN A 258 -9.00 -21.36 -4.03
N GLY A 259 -7.89 -21.89 -3.52
CA GLY A 259 -6.63 -21.99 -4.26
C GLY A 259 -5.88 -20.66 -4.39
N GLN A 260 -6.41 -19.57 -3.81
CA GLN A 260 -5.73 -18.27 -3.73
C GLN A 260 -5.04 -18.11 -2.38
N ARG A 261 -4.05 -17.22 -2.32
CA ARG A 261 -3.36 -16.79 -1.12
C ARG A 261 -3.27 -15.27 -1.11
N ILE A 262 -3.44 -14.68 0.06
CA ILE A 262 -3.26 -13.24 0.29
C ILE A 262 -2.08 -13.10 1.25
N ALA A 263 -1.20 -12.14 1.00
CA ALA A 263 -0.23 -11.68 2.00
C ALA A 263 -0.70 -10.34 2.55
N VAL A 264 -0.56 -10.15 3.86
CA VAL A 264 -0.74 -8.87 4.54
C VAL A 264 0.61 -8.40 5.07
N ILE A 265 0.89 -7.09 4.97
CA ILE A 265 2.13 -6.47 5.45
C ILE A 265 1.79 -5.67 6.70
N GLU A 266 2.34 -6.09 7.86
CA GLU A 266 1.87 -5.64 9.15
C GLU A 266 2.99 -5.11 10.05
N THR A 267 2.68 -4.11 10.87
CA THR A 267 3.59 -3.53 11.88
C THR A 267 3.12 -3.74 13.31
N ASP A 268 2.08 -4.54 13.50
CA ASP A 268 1.63 -5.15 14.76
C ASP A 268 1.34 -6.65 14.53
N GLY A 269 0.94 -7.37 15.58
CA GLY A 269 0.60 -8.79 15.53
C GLY A 269 -0.91 -9.03 15.67
N PHE A 270 -1.29 -10.27 15.92
CA PHE A 270 -2.69 -10.67 16.11
C PHE A 270 -2.84 -11.84 17.08
N SER A 271 -4.06 -12.03 17.59
CA SER A 271 -4.46 -13.21 18.37
C SER A 271 -5.25 -14.17 17.49
N ARG A 272 -4.80 -15.44 17.42
CA ARG A 272 -5.56 -16.47 16.71
C ARG A 272 -6.93 -16.72 17.37
N ALA A 273 -7.02 -16.62 18.69
CA ALA A 273 -8.26 -16.77 19.43
C ALA A 273 -9.28 -15.68 19.08
N ASP A 274 -8.81 -14.46 18.84
CA ASP A 274 -9.68 -13.34 18.45
C ASP A 274 -10.29 -13.58 17.06
N LEU A 275 -9.48 -14.09 16.11
CA LEU A 275 -10.00 -14.48 14.79
C LEU A 275 -11.06 -15.60 14.89
N GLU A 276 -10.85 -16.58 15.77
CA GLU A 276 -11.78 -17.69 15.98
C GLU A 276 -13.08 -17.21 16.66
N THR A 277 -12.99 -16.28 17.61
CA THR A 277 -14.14 -15.64 18.25
C THR A 277 -15.00 -14.89 17.23
N ALA A 278 -14.39 -14.07 16.38
CA ALA A 278 -15.08 -13.36 15.31
C ALA A 278 -15.69 -14.34 14.29
N GLY A 279 -14.93 -15.38 13.92
CA GLY A 279 -15.40 -16.43 13.02
C GLY A 279 -16.61 -17.18 13.55
N ALA A 280 -16.59 -17.57 14.82
CA ALA A 280 -17.72 -18.23 15.49
C ALA A 280 -18.96 -17.32 15.54
N CYS A 281 -18.77 -16.02 15.78
CA CYS A 281 -19.86 -15.05 15.83
C CYS A 281 -20.53 -14.86 14.47
N PHE A 282 -19.77 -14.75 13.39
CA PHE A 282 -20.28 -14.40 12.05
C PHE A 282 -20.38 -15.59 11.08
N GLY A 283 -20.10 -16.82 11.56
CA GLY A 283 -20.32 -18.04 10.80
C GLY A 283 -19.27 -18.31 9.71
N TYR A 284 -18.02 -17.93 9.92
CA TYR A 284 -16.90 -18.28 9.05
C TYR A 284 -15.77 -18.94 9.84
N LYS A 285 -14.95 -19.72 9.15
CA LYS A 285 -13.73 -20.29 9.72
C LYS A 285 -12.53 -19.49 9.21
N PRO A 286 -11.72 -18.88 10.09
CA PRO A 286 -10.53 -18.17 9.65
C PRO A 286 -9.56 -19.09 8.91
N PRO A 287 -9.06 -18.69 7.72
CA PRO A 287 -8.05 -19.45 6.99
C PRO A 287 -6.76 -19.64 7.81
N PRO A 288 -5.85 -20.54 7.38
CA PRO A 288 -4.51 -20.62 7.95
C PRO A 288 -3.78 -19.27 7.83
N THR A 289 -3.14 -18.82 8.93
CA THR A 289 -2.43 -17.54 9.01
C THR A 289 -0.96 -17.74 9.36
N PRO A 290 -0.13 -18.30 8.43
CA PRO A 290 1.30 -18.45 8.70
C PRO A 290 1.99 -17.08 8.80
N VAL A 291 2.78 -16.90 9.86
CA VAL A 291 3.52 -15.66 10.14
C VAL A 291 4.92 -15.74 9.56
N LYS A 292 5.39 -14.63 8.97
CA LYS A 292 6.77 -14.41 8.56
C LYS A 292 7.28 -13.14 9.23
N LEU A 293 8.34 -13.26 10.01
CA LEU A 293 8.98 -12.13 10.68
C LEU A 293 10.08 -11.52 9.78
N ILE A 294 10.09 -10.21 9.68
CA ILE A 294 11.10 -9.43 8.97
C ILE A 294 11.77 -8.47 9.95
N ASN A 295 13.06 -8.74 10.19
CA ASN A 295 13.90 -7.98 11.13
C ASN A 295 13.33 -7.90 12.56
N LEU A 296 12.60 -8.93 12.93
CA LEU A 296 12.01 -9.14 14.25
C LEU A 296 12.57 -10.43 14.85
N LYS A 297 12.73 -10.46 16.19
CA LYS A 297 13.19 -11.65 16.93
C LYS A 297 12.03 -12.54 17.39
N ALA A 298 10.85 -11.96 17.53
CA ALA A 298 9.62 -12.62 17.96
C ALA A 298 8.42 -11.96 17.25
N PRO A 299 7.26 -12.61 17.20
CA PRO A 299 6.01 -11.99 16.74
C PRO A 299 5.74 -10.71 17.52
N LEU A 300 5.12 -9.76 16.85
CA LEU A 300 4.69 -8.51 17.46
C LEU A 300 3.51 -8.74 18.42
N PRO A 301 3.32 -7.88 19.42
CA PRO A 301 2.09 -7.88 20.21
C PRO A 301 0.86 -7.78 19.32
N ALA A 302 -0.22 -8.46 19.72
CA ALA A 302 -1.48 -8.35 19.00
C ALA A 302 -1.98 -6.89 19.00
N GLY A 303 -2.45 -6.45 17.85
CA GLY A 303 -2.92 -5.09 17.62
C GLY A 303 -4.19 -5.04 16.78
N GLY A 304 -4.77 -3.86 16.69
CA GLY A 304 -6.05 -3.64 16.02
C GLY A 304 -5.95 -3.74 14.52
N GLU A 305 -4.85 -3.25 13.92
CA GLU A 305 -4.70 -3.22 12.47
C GLU A 305 -4.65 -4.62 11.86
N THR A 306 -3.72 -5.47 12.29
CA THR A 306 -3.63 -6.85 11.79
C THR A 306 -4.89 -7.64 12.09
N THR A 307 -5.51 -7.41 13.27
CA THR A 307 -6.78 -8.07 13.63
C THR A 307 -7.90 -7.68 12.67
N LEU A 308 -8.03 -6.39 12.31
CA LEU A 308 -8.99 -5.89 11.33
C LEU A 308 -8.78 -6.55 9.96
N ASP A 309 -7.57 -6.46 9.41
CA ASP A 309 -7.23 -7.00 8.10
C ASP A 309 -7.57 -8.48 7.99
N LEU A 310 -7.17 -9.27 9.00
CA LEU A 310 -7.42 -10.71 9.02
C LEU A 310 -8.90 -11.07 9.17
N GLN A 311 -9.67 -10.33 9.97
CA GLN A 311 -11.11 -10.59 10.12
C GLN A 311 -11.88 -10.20 8.87
N VAL A 312 -11.56 -9.07 8.23
CA VAL A 312 -12.18 -8.66 6.96
C VAL A 312 -11.91 -9.67 5.85
N ILE A 313 -10.64 -10.11 5.67
CA ILE A 313 -10.30 -11.13 4.67
C ILE A 313 -10.99 -12.45 4.99
N SER A 314 -10.95 -12.89 6.25
CA SER A 314 -11.56 -14.17 6.67
C SER A 314 -13.06 -14.22 6.41
N ALA A 315 -13.76 -13.10 6.58
CA ALA A 315 -15.20 -13.00 6.33
C ALA A 315 -15.52 -12.86 4.83
N SER A 316 -14.67 -12.18 4.06
CA SER A 316 -14.95 -11.81 2.66
C SER A 316 -14.41 -12.83 1.65
N ALA A 317 -13.31 -13.54 1.99
CA ALA A 317 -12.75 -14.63 1.19
C ALA A 317 -12.43 -15.85 2.06
N PRO A 318 -13.45 -16.49 2.68
CA PRO A 318 -13.28 -17.45 3.78
C PRO A 318 -12.55 -18.74 3.39
N ASN A 319 -12.40 -19.03 2.10
CA ASN A 319 -11.77 -20.26 1.62
C ASN A 319 -10.43 -20.00 0.88
N VAL A 320 -9.79 -18.83 1.08
CA VAL A 320 -8.40 -18.68 0.62
C VAL A 320 -7.51 -19.74 1.28
N SER A 321 -6.52 -20.22 0.56
CA SER A 321 -5.65 -21.30 1.05
C SER A 321 -4.83 -20.88 2.27
N SER A 322 -4.50 -19.59 2.36
CA SER A 322 -3.89 -18.96 3.54
C SER A 322 -3.92 -17.44 3.43
N ILE A 323 -3.86 -16.77 4.59
CA ILE A 323 -3.52 -15.36 4.73
C ILE A 323 -2.12 -15.33 5.36
N ARG A 324 -1.09 -14.99 4.58
CA ARG A 324 0.29 -14.93 5.09
C ARG A 324 0.51 -13.57 5.74
N VAL A 325 0.68 -13.58 7.05
CA VAL A 325 1.00 -12.37 7.81
C VAL A 325 2.51 -12.13 7.76
N ILE A 326 2.92 -11.00 7.23
CA ILE A 326 4.32 -10.58 7.16
C ILE A 326 4.50 -9.45 8.17
N GLU A 327 4.84 -9.84 9.40
CA GLU A 327 5.14 -8.89 10.47
C GLU A 327 6.53 -8.30 10.24
N THR A 328 6.63 -6.99 10.26
CA THR A 328 7.88 -6.28 9.98
C THR A 328 8.20 -5.23 11.03
N ALA A 329 9.49 -5.06 11.31
CA ALA A 329 9.93 -3.86 12.02
C ALA A 329 9.53 -2.61 11.20
N ASN A 330 8.98 -1.61 11.88
CA ASN A 330 8.50 -0.39 11.23
C ASN A 330 9.66 0.53 10.87
N THR A 331 10.50 0.09 9.89
CA THR A 331 11.62 0.88 9.37
C THR A 331 11.64 0.82 7.83
N ASN A 332 12.27 1.79 7.19
CA ASN A 332 12.34 1.86 5.72
C ASN A 332 12.94 0.61 5.08
N SER A 333 14.04 0.08 5.63
CA SER A 333 14.67 -1.14 5.10
C SER A 333 13.78 -2.36 5.29
N SER A 334 13.18 -2.50 6.47
CA SER A 334 12.32 -3.65 6.79
C SER A 334 11.04 -3.68 5.96
N LEU A 335 10.47 -2.51 5.63
CA LEU A 335 9.33 -2.44 4.72
C LEU A 335 9.67 -2.95 3.32
N VAL A 336 10.79 -2.54 2.73
CA VAL A 336 11.23 -3.06 1.43
C VAL A 336 11.37 -4.58 1.48
N GLU A 337 11.99 -5.12 2.55
CA GLU A 337 12.17 -6.56 2.73
C GLU A 337 10.84 -7.29 2.95
N ALA A 338 9.87 -6.68 3.64
CA ALA A 338 8.55 -7.26 3.87
C ALA A 338 7.80 -7.48 2.55
N PHE A 339 7.68 -6.45 1.71
CA PHE A 339 7.08 -6.59 0.38
C PHE A 339 7.87 -7.56 -0.50
N ALA A 340 9.20 -7.52 -0.46
CA ALA A 340 10.06 -8.45 -1.20
C ALA A 340 9.83 -9.90 -0.78
N SER A 341 9.65 -10.17 0.52
CA SER A 341 9.43 -11.52 1.05
C SER A 341 8.10 -12.13 0.61
N ALA A 342 7.09 -11.30 0.32
CA ALA A 342 5.85 -11.77 -0.27
C ALA A 342 6.05 -12.29 -1.69
N ILE A 343 6.96 -11.68 -2.44
CA ILE A 343 7.27 -12.01 -3.83
C ILE A 343 8.25 -13.20 -3.90
N ASP A 344 9.34 -13.13 -3.13
CA ASP A 344 10.42 -14.13 -3.11
C ASP A 344 10.02 -15.33 -2.25
N THR A 345 8.98 -16.00 -2.68
CA THR A 345 8.36 -17.13 -2.01
C THR A 345 8.16 -18.26 -3.03
N PRO A 346 8.36 -19.53 -2.65
CA PRO A 346 8.09 -20.67 -3.54
C PRO A 346 6.67 -20.59 -4.13
N ALA A 347 6.51 -20.98 -5.39
CA ALA A 347 5.25 -20.85 -6.13
C ALA A 347 4.03 -21.43 -5.38
N SER A 348 4.24 -22.52 -4.60
CA SER A 348 3.20 -23.15 -3.79
C SER A 348 2.68 -22.28 -2.63
N TYR A 349 3.44 -21.26 -2.21
CA TYR A 349 3.11 -20.36 -1.10
C TYR A 349 2.96 -18.90 -1.55
N ARG A 350 3.24 -18.61 -2.84
CA ARG A 350 3.19 -17.24 -3.36
C ARG A 350 1.78 -16.69 -3.33
N PRO A 351 1.59 -15.47 -2.79
CA PRO A 351 0.28 -14.82 -2.81
C PRO A 351 -0.07 -14.38 -4.24
N SER A 352 -1.36 -14.32 -4.54
CA SER A 352 -1.87 -13.65 -5.73
C SER A 352 -2.16 -12.16 -5.49
N VAL A 353 -2.29 -11.79 -4.20
CA VAL A 353 -2.55 -10.42 -3.76
C VAL A 353 -1.70 -10.10 -2.54
N ILE A 354 -1.10 -8.93 -2.52
CA ILE A 354 -0.52 -8.29 -1.33
C ILE A 354 -1.49 -7.19 -0.92
N SER A 355 -1.94 -7.21 0.34
CA SER A 355 -2.72 -6.16 1.00
C SER A 355 -1.83 -5.44 2.00
N ALA A 356 -1.87 -4.10 2.01
CA ALA A 356 -1.07 -3.32 2.94
C ALA A 356 -1.89 -2.11 3.43
N SER A 357 -2.27 -2.19 4.69
CA SER A 357 -3.06 -1.17 5.39
C SER A 357 -2.13 -0.20 6.14
N LEU A 358 -1.22 0.43 5.40
CA LEU A 358 -0.18 1.30 5.94
C LEU A 358 0.23 2.39 4.95
N GLY A 359 0.73 3.49 5.45
CA GLY A 359 1.20 4.59 4.62
C GLY A 359 2.16 5.54 5.32
N MET A 360 2.84 6.36 4.53
CA MET A 360 3.63 7.50 4.97
C MET A 360 3.32 8.71 4.08
N CYS A 361 3.32 9.88 4.68
CA CYS A 361 3.07 11.13 3.96
C CYS A 361 4.15 11.41 2.92
N GLU A 362 3.77 11.65 1.66
CA GLU A 362 4.74 11.99 0.61
C GLU A 362 5.52 13.28 0.91
N ALA A 363 4.89 14.33 1.42
CA ALA A 363 5.58 15.59 1.70
C ALA A 363 6.74 15.42 2.71
N GLY A 364 6.63 14.44 3.63
CA GLY A 364 7.67 14.06 4.57
C GLY A 364 8.81 13.23 3.96
N MET A 365 8.74 12.86 2.69
CA MET A 365 9.67 11.91 2.06
C MET A 365 10.81 12.56 1.26
N ALA A 366 10.94 13.88 1.30
CA ALA A 366 12.09 14.56 0.69
C ALA A 366 13.41 13.99 1.23
N GLY A 367 14.29 13.50 0.33
CA GLY A 367 15.54 12.82 0.73
C GLY A 367 15.47 11.29 0.86
N PHE A 368 14.29 10.66 0.74
CA PHE A 368 14.12 9.20 0.78
C PHE A 368 14.33 8.50 -0.59
N GLN A 369 14.92 9.14 -1.57
CA GLN A 369 15.04 8.61 -2.93
C GLN A 369 15.59 7.17 -2.99
N PRO A 370 16.64 6.77 -2.23
CA PRO A 370 17.10 5.38 -2.20
C PRO A 370 16.03 4.38 -1.73
N PHE A 371 15.24 4.74 -0.72
CA PHE A 371 14.12 3.91 -0.28
C PHE A 371 13.04 3.80 -1.37
N LEU A 372 12.61 4.94 -1.93
CA LEU A 372 11.62 4.98 -3.02
C LEU A 372 12.05 4.09 -4.19
N ASN A 373 13.31 4.20 -4.62
CA ASN A 373 13.83 3.40 -5.73
C ASN A 373 13.76 1.89 -5.45
N GLN A 374 14.08 1.44 -4.22
CA GLN A 374 14.00 0.03 -3.88
C GLN A 374 12.56 -0.46 -3.75
N MET A 375 11.69 0.34 -3.15
CA MET A 375 10.28 0.01 -3.03
C MET A 375 9.61 -0.07 -4.40
N GLU A 376 9.87 0.90 -5.30
CA GLU A 376 9.37 0.87 -6.67
C GLU A 376 9.87 -0.35 -7.46
N ARG A 377 11.13 -0.77 -7.29
CA ARG A 377 11.66 -2.03 -7.86
C ARG A 377 10.89 -3.24 -7.34
N THR A 378 10.61 -3.26 -6.04
CA THR A 378 9.86 -4.35 -5.40
C THR A 378 8.43 -4.41 -5.93
N LEU A 379 7.72 -3.28 -6.02
CA LEU A 379 6.36 -3.21 -6.57
C LEU A 379 6.30 -3.59 -8.06
N LYS A 380 7.29 -3.16 -8.86
CA LYS A 380 7.44 -3.60 -10.26
C LYS A 380 7.70 -5.10 -10.37
N SER A 381 8.47 -5.66 -9.43
CA SER A 381 8.72 -7.09 -9.37
C SER A 381 7.45 -7.88 -9.03
N ALA A 382 6.61 -7.36 -8.11
CA ALA A 382 5.28 -7.92 -7.85
C ALA A 382 4.43 -7.95 -9.13
N ALA A 383 4.35 -6.83 -9.85
CA ALA A 383 3.63 -6.74 -11.11
C ALA A 383 4.19 -7.70 -12.19
N ALA A 384 5.52 -7.81 -12.30
CA ALA A 384 6.18 -8.75 -13.22
C ALA A 384 5.93 -10.22 -12.85
N ALA A 385 5.73 -10.51 -11.55
CA ALA A 385 5.36 -11.84 -11.03
C ALA A 385 3.84 -12.10 -11.06
N GLY A 386 3.04 -11.14 -11.51
CA GLY A 386 1.58 -11.27 -11.59
C GLY A 386 0.87 -11.09 -10.25
N ILE A 387 1.51 -10.52 -9.25
CA ILE A 387 0.94 -10.27 -7.93
C ILE A 387 0.28 -8.89 -7.93
N SER A 388 -0.98 -8.83 -7.49
CA SER A 388 -1.68 -7.56 -7.27
C SER A 388 -1.24 -6.97 -5.94
N THR A 389 -0.79 -5.71 -5.93
CA THR A 389 -0.51 -4.98 -4.69
C THR A 389 -1.62 -3.94 -4.50
N VAL A 390 -2.36 -4.05 -3.40
CA VAL A 390 -3.42 -3.12 -3.00
C VAL A 390 -3.02 -2.44 -1.69
N VAL A 391 -3.21 -1.13 -1.61
CA VAL A 391 -2.70 -0.31 -0.51
C VAL A 391 -3.75 0.71 -0.10
N SER A 392 -3.96 0.86 1.20
CA SER A 392 -4.82 1.89 1.78
C SER A 392 -4.29 3.29 1.47
N THR A 393 -5.19 4.23 1.18
CA THR A 393 -4.76 5.61 0.89
C THR A 393 -4.49 6.45 2.12
N GLY A 394 -4.95 6.02 3.29
CA GLY A 394 -4.89 6.75 4.55
C GLY A 394 -6.22 7.42 4.91
N ASP A 395 -6.28 7.96 6.12
CA ASP A 395 -7.51 8.37 6.80
C ASP A 395 -7.52 9.85 7.17
N VAL A 396 -6.72 10.65 6.48
CA VAL A 396 -6.51 12.06 6.80
C VAL A 396 -6.91 12.99 5.64
N GLY A 397 -7.88 12.58 4.86
CA GLY A 397 -8.49 13.37 3.81
C GLY A 397 -7.52 13.84 2.73
N SER A 398 -7.69 15.06 2.27
CA SER A 398 -6.85 15.67 1.22
C SER A 398 -5.42 16.02 1.67
N THR A 399 -5.09 15.80 2.95
CA THR A 399 -3.72 15.98 3.46
C THR A 399 -3.20 14.70 4.11
N GLY A 400 -2.44 13.94 3.37
CA GLY A 400 -1.80 12.70 3.84
C GLY A 400 -0.82 12.91 5.02
N CYS A 401 -0.54 14.16 5.36
CA CYS A 401 0.44 14.56 6.38
C CYS A 401 -0.19 15.08 7.68
N ALA A 402 -1.51 15.11 7.78
CA ALA A 402 -2.21 15.75 8.88
C ALA A 402 -1.81 15.25 10.28
N LEU A 403 -1.39 14.00 10.39
CA LEU A 403 -0.97 13.39 11.66
C LEU A 403 0.54 13.15 11.76
N ASP A 404 1.32 13.71 10.82
CA ASP A 404 2.78 13.57 10.88
C ASP A 404 3.40 14.55 11.88
N ASP A 405 4.60 14.20 12.36
CA ASP A 405 5.37 15.02 13.32
C ASP A 405 5.86 16.36 12.76
N ASN A 406 5.62 16.61 11.47
CA ASN A 406 6.02 17.83 10.79
C ASN A 406 4.82 18.75 10.58
N SER A 407 4.58 19.66 11.52
CA SER A 407 3.47 20.63 11.46
C SER A 407 3.46 21.50 10.21
N SER A 408 4.61 21.74 9.58
CA SER A 408 4.69 22.54 8.33
C SER A 408 4.05 21.86 7.12
N ALA A 409 3.77 20.56 7.17
CA ALA A 409 3.15 19.79 6.09
C ALA A 409 1.61 19.64 6.26
N LEU A 410 1.05 20.10 7.39
CA LEU A 410 -0.37 19.89 7.71
C LEU A 410 -1.34 20.63 6.78
N SER A 411 -0.92 21.74 6.20
CA SER A 411 -1.74 22.55 5.29
C SER A 411 -1.45 22.26 3.80
N VAL A 412 -0.63 21.26 3.50
CA VAL A 412 -0.25 20.92 2.12
C VAL A 412 -1.05 19.73 1.65
N MET A 413 -1.74 19.91 0.52
CA MET A 413 -2.38 18.77 -0.15
C MET A 413 -1.33 17.71 -0.45
N SER A 414 -1.52 16.53 0.07
CA SER A 414 -0.59 15.41 -0.08
C SER A 414 -1.32 14.08 0.00
N VAL A 415 -0.75 13.10 -0.65
CA VAL A 415 -1.19 11.70 -0.58
C VAL A 415 -0.18 10.86 0.18
N GLN A 416 -0.50 9.61 0.44
CA GLN A 416 0.39 8.69 1.13
C GLN A 416 1.05 7.70 0.16
N TYR A 417 2.28 7.32 0.49
CA TYR A 417 3.03 6.25 -0.15
C TYR A 417 2.99 5.00 0.75
N PRO A 418 2.88 3.76 0.21
CA PRO A 418 3.04 3.37 -1.19
C PRO A 418 1.75 3.38 -2.04
N SER A 419 0.60 3.85 -1.55
CA SER A 419 -0.63 3.91 -2.36
C SER A 419 -0.50 4.83 -3.58
N SER A 420 0.30 5.88 -3.49
CA SER A 420 0.59 6.79 -4.61
C SER A 420 1.50 6.19 -5.68
N SER A 421 2.18 5.06 -5.42
CA SER A 421 2.99 4.38 -6.43
C SER A 421 2.19 4.07 -7.70
N PRO A 422 2.77 4.29 -8.90
CA PRO A 422 2.18 3.84 -10.16
C PRO A 422 2.03 2.31 -10.28
N TRP A 423 2.57 1.53 -9.34
CA TRP A 423 2.57 0.07 -9.32
C TRP A 423 1.75 -0.55 -8.19
N ALA A 424 1.05 0.29 -7.42
CA ALA A 424 0.06 -0.12 -6.42
C ALA A 424 -1.34 0.31 -6.84
N THR A 425 -2.36 -0.42 -6.38
CA THR A 425 -3.76 0.00 -6.49
C THR A 425 -4.16 0.69 -5.20
N ALA A 426 -4.49 1.95 -5.29
CA ALA A 426 -4.85 2.82 -4.17
C ALA A 426 -6.33 2.63 -3.81
N VAL A 427 -6.61 2.21 -2.58
CA VAL A 427 -7.97 1.96 -2.07
C VAL A 427 -8.36 3.06 -1.10
N GLY A 428 -9.32 3.89 -1.48
CA GLY A 428 -9.89 4.97 -0.69
C GLY A 428 -11.12 4.56 0.12
N GLY A 429 -11.75 5.54 0.77
CA GLY A 429 -12.83 5.34 1.72
C GLY A 429 -14.17 5.94 1.31
N THR A 430 -15.25 5.18 1.52
CA THR A 430 -16.65 5.63 1.40
C THR A 430 -17.45 5.31 2.67
N ASN A 431 -18.62 5.93 2.80
CA ASN A 431 -19.69 5.50 3.68
C ASN A 431 -20.91 5.10 2.86
N ILE A 432 -21.70 4.14 3.35
CA ILE A 432 -22.84 3.57 2.64
C ILE A 432 -24.12 3.60 3.46
N SER A 433 -25.25 3.68 2.77
CA SER A 433 -26.56 3.33 3.33
C SER A 433 -27.06 2.05 2.69
N LEU A 434 -27.72 1.21 3.47
CA LEU A 434 -28.24 -0.07 3.02
C LEU A 434 -29.77 -0.14 3.09
N SER A 435 -30.39 -0.83 2.14
CA SER A 435 -31.76 -1.32 2.29
C SER A 435 -31.82 -2.50 3.26
N THR A 436 -33.01 -2.88 3.71
CA THR A 436 -33.24 -4.10 4.52
C THR A 436 -32.74 -5.38 3.85
N ALA A 437 -32.61 -5.39 2.52
CA ALA A 437 -32.02 -6.49 1.74
C ALA A 437 -30.47 -6.36 1.59
N ASN A 438 -29.84 -5.49 2.36
CA ASN A 438 -28.39 -5.23 2.34
C ASN A 438 -27.85 -4.81 0.96
N LYS A 439 -28.63 -4.01 0.22
CA LYS A 439 -28.18 -3.38 -1.03
C LYS A 439 -27.86 -1.93 -0.77
N ILE A 440 -26.77 -1.44 -1.37
CA ILE A 440 -26.40 -0.03 -1.26
C ILE A 440 -27.49 0.84 -1.91
N THR A 441 -28.10 1.71 -1.12
CA THR A 441 -29.09 2.71 -1.54
C THR A 441 -28.45 4.07 -1.77
N GLU A 442 -27.43 4.40 -0.98
CA GLU A 442 -26.60 5.59 -1.13
C GLU A 442 -25.15 5.25 -0.80
N GLU A 443 -24.21 5.90 -1.47
CA GLU A 443 -22.79 5.84 -1.17
C GLU A 443 -22.19 7.24 -1.33
N VAL A 444 -21.40 7.66 -0.34
CA VAL A 444 -20.76 8.98 -0.29
C VAL A 444 -19.30 8.82 0.06
N VAL A 445 -18.46 9.81 -0.26
CA VAL A 445 -17.08 9.84 0.23
C VAL A 445 -17.09 9.87 1.75
N TRP A 446 -16.24 9.06 2.38
CA TRP A 446 -16.04 9.14 3.82
C TRP A 446 -15.32 10.45 4.18
N ASN A 447 -15.97 11.27 4.98
CA ASN A 447 -15.43 12.49 5.56
C ASN A 447 -16.23 12.90 6.80
N ASP A 448 -15.65 12.66 7.96
CA ASP A 448 -16.20 13.00 9.27
C ASP A 448 -15.52 14.22 9.88
N SER A 449 -14.83 15.02 9.05
CA SER A 449 -14.09 16.19 9.54
C SER A 449 -14.88 17.12 10.47
N PRO A 450 -16.18 17.32 10.29
CA PRO A 450 -16.97 18.10 11.24
C PRO A 450 -17.02 17.49 12.65
N THR A 451 -16.68 16.20 12.78
CA THR A 451 -16.79 15.42 14.02
C THR A 451 -15.46 14.82 14.48
N GLN A 452 -14.36 15.11 13.77
CA GLN A 452 -12.99 14.70 14.08
C GLN A 452 -12.65 13.21 13.88
N PHE A 453 -13.42 12.45 13.08
CA PHE A 453 -13.17 11.02 12.85
C PHE A 453 -12.25 10.65 11.71
N GLY A 454 -11.91 11.57 10.85
CA GLY A 454 -11.10 11.31 9.67
C GLY A 454 -11.85 11.36 8.35
N ALA A 455 -11.13 11.12 7.29
CA ALA A 455 -11.64 11.11 5.91
C ALA A 455 -10.72 10.28 5.01
N GLY A 456 -11.29 9.66 3.96
CA GLY A 456 -10.49 8.90 2.99
C GLY A 456 -9.45 9.79 2.30
N THR A 457 -8.16 9.40 2.38
CA THR A 457 -7.10 10.20 1.77
C THR A 457 -7.13 10.10 0.24
N GLY A 458 -6.97 11.26 -0.42
CA GLY A 458 -6.89 11.35 -1.88
C GLY A 458 -6.40 12.71 -2.33
N GLY A 459 -5.91 12.76 -3.57
CA GLY A 459 -5.30 13.98 -4.11
C GLY A 459 -4.29 13.70 -5.22
N TYR A 460 -3.22 14.47 -5.24
CA TYR A 460 -2.12 14.39 -6.20
C TYR A 460 -0.82 13.95 -5.55
N SER A 461 -0.08 13.06 -6.23
CA SER A 461 1.28 12.72 -5.84
C SER A 461 2.24 13.88 -6.10
N LEU A 462 3.20 14.06 -5.19
CA LEU A 462 4.32 14.99 -5.31
C LEU A 462 5.53 14.37 -6.04
N PHE A 463 5.58 13.04 -6.15
CA PHE A 463 6.74 12.31 -6.66
C PHE A 463 6.51 11.65 -8.02
N PHE A 464 5.26 11.26 -8.32
CA PHE A 464 5.00 10.43 -9.48
C PHE A 464 4.27 11.17 -10.59
N SER A 465 4.82 11.10 -11.79
CA SER A 465 4.12 11.54 -13.00
C SER A 465 2.89 10.68 -13.26
N LYS A 466 1.89 11.24 -13.94
CA LYS A 466 0.67 10.52 -14.34
C LYS A 466 1.02 9.30 -15.18
N PRO A 467 0.68 8.08 -14.74
CA PRO A 467 0.91 6.89 -15.52
C PRO A 467 0.08 6.88 -16.81
N SER A 468 0.62 6.28 -17.87
CA SER A 468 -0.06 6.21 -19.18
C SER A 468 -1.42 5.49 -19.14
N TRP A 469 -1.66 4.65 -18.14
CA TRP A 469 -2.91 3.95 -17.94
C TRP A 469 -3.96 4.78 -17.18
N GLN A 470 -3.55 5.84 -16.47
CA GLN A 470 -4.48 6.69 -15.71
C GLN A 470 -5.20 7.66 -16.65
N THR A 471 -6.19 7.12 -17.36
CA THR A 471 -6.97 7.81 -18.39
C THR A 471 -8.46 7.48 -18.25
N GLY A 472 -9.30 8.35 -18.79
CA GLY A 472 -10.75 8.16 -18.81
C GLY A 472 -11.51 9.42 -18.40
N PRO A 473 -12.85 9.40 -18.45
CA PRO A 473 -13.66 10.55 -18.08
C PRO A 473 -13.43 10.91 -16.60
N GLY A 474 -13.29 12.20 -16.30
CA GLY A 474 -12.98 12.71 -14.96
C GLY A 474 -11.49 12.81 -14.62
N VAL A 475 -10.61 12.01 -15.25
CA VAL A 475 -9.17 12.01 -14.91
C VAL A 475 -8.48 13.35 -15.25
N GLY A 476 -9.01 14.13 -16.18
CA GLY A 476 -8.45 15.43 -16.58
C GLY A 476 -7.23 15.29 -17.51
N SER A 477 -7.30 15.91 -18.69
CA SER A 477 -6.20 15.90 -19.67
C SER A 477 -5.01 16.76 -19.23
N GLY A 478 -5.24 17.83 -18.48
CA GLY A 478 -4.20 18.73 -17.96
C GLY A 478 -3.48 18.21 -16.71
N ASN A 479 -3.94 17.12 -16.09
CA ASN A 479 -3.24 16.54 -14.95
C ASN A 479 -1.98 15.81 -15.41
N LEU A 480 -0.83 16.20 -14.90
CA LEU A 480 0.48 15.64 -15.24
C LEU A 480 1.04 14.69 -14.19
N VAL A 481 0.39 14.54 -13.04
CA VAL A 481 0.85 13.73 -11.92
C VAL A 481 -0.13 12.61 -11.57
N ARG A 482 0.37 11.58 -10.88
CA ARG A 482 -0.44 10.48 -10.37
C ARG A 482 -1.51 11.03 -9.41
N SER A 483 -2.75 10.58 -9.56
CA SER A 483 -3.87 10.91 -8.68
C SER A 483 -4.36 9.65 -7.97
N THR A 484 -4.72 9.76 -6.69
CA THR A 484 -5.32 8.71 -5.85
C THR A 484 -6.63 9.19 -5.25
N PRO A 485 -7.52 8.26 -4.85
CA PRO A 485 -7.47 6.79 -4.99
C PRO A 485 -7.73 6.30 -6.41
N ASP A 486 -7.60 4.98 -6.65
CA ASP A 486 -8.05 4.33 -7.89
C ASP A 486 -9.51 3.87 -7.78
N ILE A 487 -9.87 3.33 -6.61
CA ILE A 487 -11.24 2.93 -6.22
C ILE A 487 -11.44 3.26 -4.74
N ALA A 488 -12.68 3.20 -4.26
CA ALA A 488 -12.99 3.34 -2.84
C ALA A 488 -14.07 2.33 -2.41
N LEU A 489 -14.03 1.91 -1.16
CA LEU A 489 -15.03 1.03 -0.54
C LEU A 489 -15.34 1.53 0.87
N LEU A 490 -16.29 0.88 1.58
CA LEU A 490 -16.63 1.22 2.96
C LEU A 490 -15.38 1.30 3.83
N ALA A 491 -15.18 2.46 4.44
CA ALA A 491 -14.05 2.77 5.32
C ALA A 491 -14.47 3.56 6.57
N ASP A 492 -15.65 4.18 6.54
CA ASP A 492 -16.12 4.96 7.67
C ASP A 492 -16.22 4.13 8.95
N GLY A 493 -15.69 4.67 10.05
CA GLY A 493 -15.74 4.04 11.37
C GLY A 493 -17.12 4.10 12.03
N VAL A 494 -18.04 4.90 11.48
CA VAL A 494 -19.42 5.03 11.97
C VAL A 494 -20.39 4.83 10.79
N PRO A 495 -21.00 3.66 10.66
CA PRO A 495 -21.16 2.52 11.60
C PRO A 495 -19.96 1.59 11.82
N GLY A 496 -18.97 1.58 10.94
CA GLY A 496 -17.76 0.74 11.08
C GLY A 496 -18.00 -0.77 10.87
N TYR A 497 -16.89 -1.49 10.93
CA TYR A 497 -16.86 -2.96 10.93
C TYR A 497 -16.76 -3.48 12.37
N PRO A 498 -17.55 -4.47 12.79
CA PRO A 498 -17.39 -5.07 14.10
C PRO A 498 -16.21 -6.04 14.08
N ILE A 499 -15.16 -5.75 14.83
CA ILE A 499 -14.05 -6.68 15.07
C ILE A 499 -14.05 -7.16 16.51
N TYR A 500 -13.50 -8.33 16.75
CA TYR A 500 -13.16 -8.79 18.10
C TYR A 500 -11.65 -8.72 18.28
N CYS A 501 -11.20 -7.94 19.25
CA CYS A 501 -9.82 -7.77 19.59
C CYS A 501 -9.66 -7.66 21.10
N ALA A 502 -8.90 -8.59 21.69
CA ALA A 502 -8.61 -8.60 23.12
C ALA A 502 -7.29 -7.85 23.46
N ALA A 503 -6.65 -7.23 22.50
CA ALA A 503 -5.45 -6.43 22.72
C ALA A 503 -5.79 -5.10 23.40
N SER A 504 -4.84 -4.54 24.15
CA SER A 504 -5.04 -3.30 24.92
C SER A 504 -5.34 -2.07 24.08
N ASP A 505 -4.95 -2.06 22.82
CA ASP A 505 -5.23 -0.99 21.85
C ASP A 505 -6.60 -1.12 21.16
N CYS A 506 -7.35 -2.20 21.45
CA CYS A 506 -8.66 -2.50 20.87
C CYS A 506 -9.83 -2.33 21.85
N LEU A 507 -9.69 -1.66 22.94
CA LEU A 507 -10.73 -1.53 24.00
C LEU A 507 -11.27 -2.87 24.54
N ASP A 508 -10.46 -3.93 24.52
CA ASP A 508 -10.70 -5.23 25.10
C ASP A 508 -12.08 -5.84 24.76
N GLY A 509 -12.23 -6.28 23.51
CA GLY A 509 -13.41 -7.01 23.07
C GLY A 509 -13.97 -6.60 21.71
N TRP A 510 -15.30 -6.57 21.62
CA TRP A 510 -16.02 -6.15 20.41
C TRP A 510 -15.99 -4.63 20.25
N THR A 511 -15.51 -4.15 19.10
CA THR A 511 -15.43 -2.73 18.79
C THR A 511 -15.73 -2.45 17.32
N PRO A 512 -16.37 -1.30 16.97
CA PRO A 512 -16.50 -0.87 15.59
C PRO A 512 -15.18 -0.24 15.15
N VAL A 513 -14.69 -0.60 13.98
CA VAL A 513 -13.46 -0.06 13.39
C VAL A 513 -13.72 0.36 11.95
N GLY A 514 -13.07 1.43 11.52
CA GLY A 514 -13.07 1.93 10.15
C GLY A 514 -11.66 2.14 9.62
N GLY A 515 -11.55 3.02 8.66
CA GLY A 515 -10.33 3.35 7.96
C GLY A 515 -10.28 2.77 6.54
N THR A 516 -9.47 3.37 5.69
CA THR A 516 -9.14 2.77 4.39
C THR A 516 -8.44 1.42 4.57
N SER A 517 -7.98 1.13 5.80
CA SER A 517 -7.53 -0.18 6.27
C SER A 517 -8.59 -1.26 6.16
N ALA A 518 -9.86 -0.97 6.43
CA ALA A 518 -10.97 -1.93 6.26
C ALA A 518 -11.32 -2.15 4.77
N ALA A 519 -11.28 -1.08 3.97
CA ALA A 519 -11.56 -1.12 2.54
C ALA A 519 -10.53 -1.95 1.75
N THR A 520 -9.26 -1.89 2.14
CA THR A 520 -8.15 -2.52 1.44
C THR A 520 -8.19 -4.05 1.47
N PRO A 521 -8.33 -4.74 2.62
CA PRO A 521 -8.46 -6.19 2.68
C PRO A 521 -9.79 -6.68 2.08
N LEU A 522 -10.85 -5.88 2.13
CA LEU A 522 -12.10 -6.19 1.42
C LEU A 522 -11.88 -6.24 -0.10
N PHE A 523 -11.16 -5.24 -0.66
CA PHE A 523 -10.82 -5.25 -2.08
C PHE A 523 -9.87 -6.40 -2.44
N ALA A 524 -8.84 -6.66 -1.61
CA ALA A 524 -7.94 -7.81 -1.77
C ALA A 524 -8.69 -9.13 -1.84
N SER A 525 -9.72 -9.30 -1.00
CA SER A 525 -10.60 -10.48 -0.99
C SER A 525 -11.37 -10.64 -2.31
N GLY A 526 -11.95 -9.56 -2.81
CA GLY A 526 -12.64 -9.57 -4.11
C GLY A 526 -11.71 -9.91 -5.27
N VAL A 527 -10.46 -9.39 -5.26
CA VAL A 527 -9.42 -9.72 -6.25
C VAL A 527 -9.01 -11.18 -6.16
N ALA A 528 -8.85 -11.74 -4.97
CA ALA A 528 -8.55 -13.16 -4.81
C ALA A 528 -9.66 -14.05 -5.39
N ILE A 529 -10.93 -13.71 -5.18
CA ILE A 529 -12.07 -14.42 -5.77
C ILE A 529 -12.08 -14.26 -7.31
N ALA A 530 -11.75 -13.08 -7.84
CA ALA A 530 -11.61 -12.87 -9.28
C ALA A 530 -10.47 -13.72 -9.87
N ASN A 531 -9.36 -13.86 -9.18
CA ASN A 531 -8.25 -14.73 -9.55
C ASN A 531 -8.65 -16.23 -9.49
N GLN A 532 -9.48 -16.65 -8.53
CA GLN A 532 -10.06 -18.00 -8.52
C GLN A 532 -10.87 -18.25 -9.79
N GLN A 533 -11.70 -17.30 -10.22
CA GLN A 533 -12.49 -17.44 -11.46
C GLN A 533 -11.61 -17.45 -12.72
N ALA A 534 -10.58 -16.61 -12.78
CA ALA A 534 -9.64 -16.59 -13.90
C ALA A 534 -8.93 -17.94 -14.03
N LYS A 535 -8.43 -18.49 -12.93
CA LYS A 535 -7.78 -19.80 -12.87
C LYS A 535 -8.73 -20.93 -13.29
N ALA A 536 -9.97 -20.91 -12.82
CA ALA A 536 -10.99 -21.90 -13.21
C ALA A 536 -11.32 -21.86 -14.72
N ALA A 537 -11.14 -20.70 -15.35
CA ALA A 537 -11.29 -20.51 -16.79
C ALA A 537 -10.00 -20.78 -17.60
N GLY A 538 -8.95 -21.32 -16.98
CA GLY A 538 -7.65 -21.54 -17.63
C GLY A 538 -6.91 -20.27 -18.01
N GLN A 539 -7.20 -19.16 -17.33
CA GLN A 539 -6.58 -17.86 -17.56
C GLN A 539 -5.53 -17.55 -16.50
N ALA A 540 -4.61 -16.64 -16.82
CA ALA A 540 -3.67 -16.10 -15.85
C ALA A 540 -4.43 -15.28 -14.77
N GLN A 541 -3.84 -15.17 -13.58
CA GLN A 541 -4.32 -14.22 -12.56
C GLN A 541 -4.24 -12.78 -13.05
N LEU A 542 -4.97 -11.86 -12.41
CA LEU A 542 -5.13 -10.48 -12.90
C LEU A 542 -3.83 -9.66 -12.82
N GLY A 543 -2.94 -9.96 -11.86
CA GLY A 543 -1.69 -9.24 -11.68
C GLY A 543 -1.92 -7.78 -11.29
N PHE A 544 -1.10 -6.86 -11.80
CA PHE A 544 -1.23 -5.43 -11.54
C PHE A 544 -2.55 -4.88 -12.10
N LEU A 545 -3.42 -4.38 -11.23
CA LEU A 545 -4.84 -4.16 -11.51
C LEU A 545 -5.16 -2.85 -12.24
N ASN A 546 -4.37 -1.79 -12.04
CA ASN A 546 -4.80 -0.44 -12.47
C ASN A 546 -5.05 -0.37 -13.98
N ARG A 547 -4.24 -1.05 -14.79
CA ARG A 547 -4.51 -1.12 -16.25
C ARG A 547 -5.85 -1.76 -16.57
N THR A 548 -6.26 -2.78 -15.82
CA THR A 548 -7.58 -3.42 -15.96
C THR A 548 -8.69 -2.50 -15.46
N ILE A 549 -8.54 -1.91 -14.28
CA ILE A 549 -9.51 -0.98 -13.68
C ILE A 549 -9.80 0.18 -14.64
N TYR A 550 -8.76 0.88 -15.07
CA TYR A 550 -8.92 2.05 -15.95
C TYR A 550 -9.43 1.68 -17.35
N LYS A 551 -9.08 0.51 -17.87
CA LYS A 551 -9.62 0.01 -19.15
C LYS A 551 -11.12 -0.32 -19.05
N LEU A 552 -11.57 -0.91 -17.95
CA LEU A 552 -12.99 -1.15 -17.69
C LEU A 552 -13.76 0.17 -17.49
N ALA A 553 -13.15 1.10 -16.78
CA ALA A 553 -13.77 2.40 -16.49
C ALA A 553 -13.83 3.34 -17.71
N ALA A 554 -12.92 3.20 -18.68
CA ALA A 554 -12.93 4.02 -19.90
C ALA A 554 -14.18 3.82 -20.75
N LYS A 555 -14.77 2.60 -20.74
CA LYS A 555 -15.98 2.28 -21.53
C LYS A 555 -17.23 2.40 -20.68
N SER A 556 -18.20 3.18 -21.12
CA SER A 556 -19.48 3.35 -20.41
C SER A 556 -20.18 2.01 -20.13
N SER A 557 -20.21 1.10 -21.10
CA SER A 557 -20.88 -0.21 -21.00
C SER A 557 -20.30 -1.15 -19.94
N THR A 558 -19.02 -1.00 -19.58
CA THR A 558 -18.37 -1.74 -18.49
C THR A 558 -18.33 -0.92 -17.21
N ARG A 559 -18.04 0.38 -17.29
CA ARG A 559 -17.98 1.28 -16.14
C ARG A 559 -19.24 1.21 -15.28
N THR A 560 -20.41 1.40 -15.88
CA THR A 560 -21.69 1.40 -15.13
C THR A 560 -22.09 0.05 -14.53
N LYS A 561 -21.48 -1.05 -14.99
CA LYS A 561 -21.70 -2.39 -14.43
C LYS A 561 -20.74 -2.70 -13.29
N VAL A 562 -19.50 -2.25 -13.43
CA VAL A 562 -18.39 -2.62 -12.56
C VAL A 562 -18.24 -1.64 -11.40
N PHE A 563 -18.45 -0.35 -11.65
CA PHE A 563 -18.22 0.69 -10.66
C PHE A 563 -19.54 1.42 -10.33
N ARG A 564 -19.72 1.69 -9.04
CA ARG A 564 -20.71 2.65 -8.55
C ARG A 564 -20.00 4.00 -8.41
N ASP A 565 -20.43 4.96 -9.18
CA ASP A 565 -19.91 6.32 -9.17
C ASP A 565 -20.35 7.03 -7.89
N VAL A 566 -19.40 7.53 -7.11
CA VAL A 566 -19.63 8.26 -5.86
C VAL A 566 -19.50 9.75 -6.16
N THR A 567 -20.58 10.50 -5.98
CA THR A 567 -20.67 11.88 -6.46
C THR A 567 -21.06 12.88 -5.37
N LYS A 568 -21.01 12.45 -4.11
CA LYS A 568 -21.41 13.29 -2.97
C LYS A 568 -20.30 13.33 -1.94
N VAL A 569 -20.25 14.46 -1.23
CA VAL A 569 -19.23 14.79 -0.24
C VAL A 569 -17.85 15.01 -0.91
N GLY A 570 -16.85 15.23 -0.16
CA GLY A 570 -15.46 15.40 -0.58
C GLY A 570 -14.56 14.99 0.56
N ASN A 571 -13.27 14.90 0.33
CA ASN A 571 -12.31 14.44 1.34
C ASN A 571 -11.46 15.55 1.96
N ASP A 572 -11.84 16.83 1.79
CA ASP A 572 -11.16 17.93 2.49
C ASP A 572 -11.54 17.91 3.97
N LEU A 573 -10.54 17.86 4.85
CA LEU A 573 -10.76 17.75 6.30
C LEU A 573 -11.38 19.00 6.95
N GLY A 574 -11.37 20.16 6.27
CA GLY A 574 -11.91 21.37 6.84
C GLY A 574 -11.25 21.78 8.14
N THR A 575 -11.98 21.69 9.26
CA THR A 575 -11.53 22.16 10.58
C THR A 575 -11.02 21.04 11.51
N LEU A 576 -10.82 19.82 11.02
CA LEU A 576 -10.51 18.65 11.84
C LEU A 576 -9.29 18.84 12.77
N ILE A 577 -8.28 19.60 12.34
CA ILE A 577 -6.96 19.64 12.98
C ILE A 577 -6.77 20.90 13.86
N GLY A 578 -7.80 21.70 14.03
CA GLY A 578 -7.79 22.89 14.88
C GLY A 578 -7.82 24.22 14.11
N PRO A 579 -7.79 25.35 14.84
CA PRO A 579 -8.01 26.68 14.26
C PRO A 579 -6.92 27.13 13.26
N ASP A 580 -5.74 26.50 13.31
CA ASP A 580 -4.61 26.81 12.42
C ASP A 580 -4.61 25.99 11.14
N PHE A 581 -5.55 25.06 10.99
CA PHE A 581 -5.66 24.23 9.78
C PHE A 581 -6.48 24.93 8.71
N THR A 582 -5.85 25.17 7.57
CA THR A 582 -6.54 25.68 6.38
C THR A 582 -6.97 24.53 5.50
N ALA A 583 -8.25 24.49 5.12
CA ALA A 583 -8.76 23.56 4.13
C ALA A 583 -7.91 23.64 2.85
N THR A 584 -7.58 22.49 2.27
CA THR A 584 -6.74 22.44 1.06
C THR A 584 -7.50 22.84 -0.21
N GLY A 585 -8.82 22.88 -0.14
CA GLY A 585 -9.73 23.11 -1.28
C GLY A 585 -9.83 21.90 -2.23
N CYS A 586 -9.30 20.77 -1.87
CA CYS A 586 -9.35 19.49 -2.60
C CYS A 586 -9.84 18.38 -1.66
N CYS A 587 -10.59 17.40 -2.11
CA CYS A 587 -11.15 17.21 -3.42
C CYS A 587 -12.63 16.88 -3.29
N SER A 588 -13.44 17.44 -4.15
CA SER A 588 -14.87 17.14 -4.21
C SER A 588 -15.12 15.86 -4.99
N ALA A 589 -16.11 15.07 -4.56
CA ALA A 589 -16.65 13.98 -5.35
C ALA A 589 -17.41 14.55 -6.56
N THR A 590 -17.14 13.98 -7.72
CA THR A 590 -17.73 14.41 -8.99
C THR A 590 -18.12 13.21 -9.84
N LYS A 591 -18.86 13.45 -10.91
CA LYS A 591 -19.21 12.38 -11.86
C LYS A 591 -17.95 11.80 -12.51
N TYR A 592 -17.88 10.48 -12.57
CA TYR A 592 -16.77 9.68 -13.08
C TYR A 592 -15.57 9.64 -12.13
N TYR A 593 -14.34 9.67 -12.68
CA TYR A 593 -13.16 9.66 -11.82
C TYR A 593 -13.00 11.00 -11.10
N ASP A 594 -12.80 10.93 -9.80
CA ASP A 594 -12.34 12.06 -8.98
C ASP A 594 -11.25 11.63 -7.99
N ARG A 595 -10.70 12.59 -7.26
CA ARG A 595 -9.61 12.34 -6.30
C ARG A 595 -10.07 12.13 -4.86
N ALA A 596 -11.37 12.11 -4.63
CA ALA A 596 -11.95 11.77 -3.33
C ALA A 596 -12.32 10.28 -3.26
N SER A 597 -12.76 9.68 -4.39
CA SER A 597 -13.27 8.30 -4.45
C SER A 597 -12.70 7.44 -5.59
N GLY A 598 -11.83 7.99 -6.46
CA GLY A 598 -11.36 7.29 -7.64
C GLY A 598 -12.49 7.03 -8.64
N TRP A 599 -12.65 5.78 -9.09
CA TRP A 599 -13.79 5.33 -9.90
C TRP A 599 -15.00 4.95 -9.04
N GLY A 600 -14.98 5.24 -7.74
CA GLY A 600 -15.99 4.80 -6.79
C GLY A 600 -15.86 3.35 -6.40
N SER A 601 -16.94 2.73 -5.93
CA SER A 601 -16.91 1.37 -5.39
C SER A 601 -17.15 0.28 -6.44
N VAL A 602 -16.72 -0.94 -6.10
CA VAL A 602 -16.66 -2.06 -7.04
C VAL A 602 -17.80 -3.04 -6.80
N ASN A 603 -18.55 -3.39 -7.84
CA ASN A 603 -19.42 -4.56 -7.87
C ASN A 603 -18.58 -5.80 -8.21
N PHE A 604 -18.22 -6.61 -7.23
CA PHE A 604 -17.29 -7.72 -7.43
C PHE A 604 -17.73 -8.77 -8.45
N PRO A 605 -19.00 -9.18 -8.55
CA PRO A 605 -19.46 -10.07 -9.61
C PRO A 605 -19.18 -9.54 -11.01
N SER A 606 -19.51 -8.28 -11.24
CA SER A 606 -19.28 -7.63 -12.52
C SER A 606 -17.80 -7.40 -12.79
N PHE A 607 -17.04 -6.97 -11.78
CA PHE A 607 -15.59 -6.81 -11.87
C PHE A 607 -14.91 -8.12 -12.27
N SER A 608 -15.15 -9.20 -11.53
CA SER A 608 -14.58 -10.52 -11.82
C SER A 608 -14.89 -10.98 -13.24
N PHE A 609 -16.14 -10.79 -13.69
CA PHE A 609 -16.57 -11.21 -15.02
C PHE A 609 -15.94 -10.37 -16.13
N GLU A 610 -15.95 -9.03 -16.00
CA GLU A 610 -15.44 -8.14 -17.05
C GLU A 610 -13.91 -8.09 -17.07
N ALA A 611 -13.24 -8.16 -15.91
CA ALA A 611 -11.78 -8.24 -15.84
C ALA A 611 -11.26 -9.53 -16.51
N ARG A 612 -11.91 -10.66 -16.27
CA ARG A 612 -11.58 -11.94 -16.91
C ARG A 612 -11.70 -11.89 -18.42
N LYS A 613 -12.68 -11.18 -19.00
CA LYS A 613 -12.81 -11.02 -20.46
C LYS A 613 -11.65 -10.25 -21.08
N LEU A 614 -10.97 -9.41 -20.32
CA LEU A 614 -9.75 -8.72 -20.78
C LEU A 614 -8.55 -9.65 -20.77
N GLY A 615 -8.57 -10.71 -19.95
CA GLY A 615 -7.54 -11.73 -19.90
C GLY A 615 -7.54 -12.56 -21.19
N GLY A 616 -6.44 -12.56 -21.93
CA GLY A 616 -6.21 -13.53 -22.99
C GLY A 616 -6.23 -14.96 -22.46
N GLN A 617 -6.40 -15.94 -23.31
CA GLN A 617 -6.24 -17.35 -22.92
C GLN A 617 -4.84 -17.53 -22.31
N ALA A 618 -4.76 -18.28 -21.21
CA ALA A 618 -3.48 -18.77 -20.73
C ALA A 618 -2.78 -19.50 -21.89
N PRO A 619 -1.45 -19.36 -22.06
CA PRO A 619 -0.75 -20.09 -23.09
C PRO A 619 -1.04 -21.60 -22.89
N SER A 620 -1.73 -22.21 -23.83
CA SER A 620 -1.88 -23.65 -23.87
C SER A 620 -0.49 -24.26 -23.96
N GLY A 621 -0.05 -24.96 -22.91
CA GLY A 621 1.10 -25.84 -22.96
C GLY A 621 2.43 -25.22 -22.52
N VAL A 622 2.68 -25.21 -21.21
CA VAL A 622 4.00 -25.56 -20.69
C VAL A 622 3.83 -26.70 -19.67
N THR A 623 3.46 -27.86 -20.19
CA THR A 623 3.84 -29.13 -19.55
C THR A 623 5.28 -29.42 -19.96
N GLY A 624 6.21 -28.59 -19.54
CA GLY A 624 7.65 -28.88 -19.60
C GLY A 624 7.97 -29.92 -18.56
N ARG A 625 8.00 -31.20 -18.95
CA ARG A 625 8.75 -32.22 -18.23
C ARG A 625 10.19 -31.74 -18.13
N TYR A 626 10.61 -31.25 -16.97
CA TYR A 626 12.01 -31.21 -16.62
C TYR A 626 12.37 -32.63 -16.14
N GLY A 627 12.89 -33.43 -17.05
CA GLY A 627 13.63 -34.62 -16.74
C GLY A 627 14.97 -34.25 -16.13
N ARG A 628 15.25 -34.91 -15.00
CA ARG A 628 16.49 -35.24 -14.28
C ARG A 628 17.65 -34.24 -14.31
#